data_3dc775ba03affd0a912e3897979bc4e4
#
_entry.id   3dc775ba03affd0a912e3897979bc4e4
#
_cell.length_a   1.000
_cell.length_b   1.000
_cell.length_c   1.000
_cell.angle_alpha   90.00
_cell.angle_beta   90.00
_cell.angle_gamma   90.00
#
_symmetry.space_group_name_H-M   'P 1'
#
loop_
_entity.id
_entity.type
_entity.pdbx_description
1 polymer ?
#
loop_
_entity_poly.entity_id
_entity_poly.type
_entity_poly.pdbx_seq_one_letter_code
_entity_poly.pdbx_strand_id
1 'polypeptide(L)'
;MKKFCLSAQTGLMLLGSLLSALSGFAGSVKDQALYGQPGDLNKIIAKYNMRGMRAVRPIPSDSQIFKRLFDLSLTDGHAYKRLGELCKGVGPRLSGSDNAEKGIVWAVDMLRGYQFDTVFTQPVMVPRWERGDVEMVRLYSTVLTQQLKSGKTEPDYNCEAFVEANPLPKKYYDLQACALGGSVGGSVKAAVVVVNSDAELEAKGKAGLLKDKIVLLNRAFDQTLLNTFQAYGGCVNQRVNGAAPCARFGAMAVLVRSMSNRCDLHPHTGVTHYVDSVRKIPMIAVATAVADLLESVSASDPKHLVEIRLDCKTWPDRQSANVVASTKGTVYPEKIIAFGGHFDSWDEGEGAHDDGAGCMHAFEALRLLKEIGYTPKHTLRCVFWINEENGLRGGTEYARLAGTLGEEHVAALESDRGGFVPRGFGVDSAFIPKLAKYQRWLDAYGIGEIERGGGGADIGPLKKVNPNTVFVGFIPDSQRYFDVHHAETDVFENVNKRELQLGAAAVAAMIYILDQELD
;
A
#
# COMPACT_ATOMS: atom_id res chain seq x y z
N MET A 1 -33.58 26.59 -50.58
CA MET A 1 -32.73 26.86 -49.41
C MET A 1 -31.96 25.58 -49.08
N LYS A 2 -30.76 25.41 -49.64
CA LYS A 2 -29.87 24.28 -49.31
C LYS A 2 -28.82 24.79 -48.34
N LYS A 3 -28.84 24.28 -47.10
CA LYS A 3 -27.78 24.49 -46.10
C LYS A 3 -26.61 23.58 -46.45
N PHE A 4 -25.48 24.16 -46.80
CA PHE A 4 -24.20 23.44 -46.92
C PHE A 4 -23.65 23.18 -45.51
N CYS A 5 -23.55 21.90 -45.15
CA CYS A 5 -22.77 21.42 -44.01
C CYS A 5 -21.35 21.19 -44.52
N LEU A 6 -20.39 22.07 -44.23
CA LEU A 6 -18.96 21.81 -44.49
C LEU A 6 -18.50 20.78 -43.45
N SER A 7 -18.02 19.66 -43.95
CA SER A 7 -17.40 18.61 -43.09
C SER A 7 -16.09 19.12 -42.50
N ALA A 8 -15.70 18.59 -41.33
CA ALA A 8 -14.46 18.93 -40.65
C ALA A 8 -13.18 18.70 -41.49
N GLN A 9 -13.26 17.83 -42.50
CA GLN A 9 -12.17 17.57 -43.45
C GLN A 9 -11.89 18.75 -44.41
N THR A 10 -12.88 19.50 -44.79
CA THR A 10 -12.70 20.66 -45.67
C THR A 10 -12.01 21.83 -44.93
N GLY A 11 -12.26 21.96 -43.64
CA GLY A 11 -11.56 22.94 -42.81
C GLY A 11 -10.06 22.67 -42.65
N LEU A 12 -9.68 21.39 -42.57
CA LEU A 12 -8.26 20.98 -42.44
C LEU A 12 -7.46 21.19 -43.72
N MET A 13 -8.07 20.96 -44.90
CA MET A 13 -7.43 21.23 -46.20
C MET A 13 -7.20 22.73 -46.48
N LEU A 14 -8.10 23.59 -46.02
CA LEU A 14 -7.89 25.03 -46.14
C LEU A 14 -6.78 25.57 -45.21
N LEU A 15 -6.57 24.95 -44.04
CA LEU A 15 -5.46 25.30 -43.16
C LEU A 15 -4.11 24.82 -43.75
N GLY A 16 -4.07 23.65 -44.37
CA GLY A 16 -2.87 23.11 -45.02
C GLY A 16 -2.42 23.96 -46.22
N SER A 17 -3.33 24.50 -47.01
CA SER A 17 -3.03 25.37 -48.16
C SER A 17 -2.61 26.80 -47.74
N LEU A 18 -3.04 27.30 -46.61
CA LEU A 18 -2.54 28.55 -46.03
C LEU A 18 -1.11 28.43 -45.46
N LEU A 19 -0.77 27.28 -44.86
CA LEU A 19 0.58 27.00 -44.35
C LEU A 19 1.61 26.82 -45.47
N SER A 20 1.22 26.25 -46.65
CA SER A 20 2.10 26.13 -47.78
C SER A 20 2.32 27.46 -48.53
N ALA A 21 1.40 28.42 -48.45
CA ALA A 21 1.57 29.76 -49.02
C ALA A 21 2.52 30.66 -48.20
N LEU A 22 2.76 30.33 -46.93
CA LEU A 22 3.67 31.06 -46.05
C LEU A 22 5.12 30.52 -46.10
N SER A 23 5.38 29.34 -46.71
CA SER A 23 6.71 28.75 -46.81
C SER A 23 7.53 29.28 -48.01
N GLY A 24 6.98 30.16 -48.87
CA GLY A 24 7.64 30.73 -50.03
C GLY A 24 8.53 31.96 -49.77
N PHE A 25 8.63 32.43 -48.53
CA PHE A 25 9.50 33.57 -48.15
C PHE A 25 10.35 33.23 -46.91
N ALA A 26 11.32 32.33 -47.08
CA ALA A 26 12.33 32.11 -46.05
C ALA A 26 13.72 32.05 -46.65
N GLY A 27 14.33 33.22 -46.76
CA GLY A 27 15.78 33.34 -46.74
C GLY A 27 16.24 33.19 -45.28
N SER A 28 17.17 32.27 -45.08
CA SER A 28 18.04 32.03 -43.92
C SER A 28 17.71 32.76 -42.62
N VAL A 29 17.01 32.09 -41.69
CA VAL A 29 17.10 32.41 -40.25
C VAL A 29 17.11 31.06 -39.52
N LYS A 30 18.12 30.94 -38.65
CA LYS A 30 18.38 29.81 -37.76
C LYS A 30 17.19 29.53 -36.84
N ASP A 31 16.97 28.25 -36.58
CA ASP A 31 16.10 27.66 -35.58
C ASP A 31 15.70 28.57 -34.42
N GLN A 32 14.49 29.11 -34.48
CA GLN A 32 13.73 29.52 -33.31
C GLN A 32 12.23 29.58 -33.62
N ALA A 33 11.50 28.69 -32.93
CA ALA A 33 10.07 28.76 -32.63
C ALA A 33 9.09 28.80 -33.83
N LEU A 34 8.70 27.66 -34.33
CA LEU A 34 7.55 27.45 -35.22
C LEU A 34 6.17 27.55 -34.53
N TYR A 35 6.11 28.13 -33.33
CA TYR A 35 4.86 28.39 -32.64
C TYR A 35 4.81 29.85 -32.21
N GLY A 36 4.07 30.67 -32.97
CA GLY A 36 3.77 32.04 -32.60
C GLY A 36 3.11 32.12 -31.20
N GLN A 37 3.36 33.21 -30.49
CA GLN A 37 2.78 33.46 -29.18
C GLN A 37 1.24 33.42 -29.27
N PRO A 38 0.50 33.02 -28.22
CA PRO A 38 -0.97 32.94 -28.23
C PRO A 38 -1.70 34.20 -28.76
N GLY A 39 -1.04 35.36 -28.70
CA GLY A 39 -1.52 36.62 -29.26
C GLY A 39 -1.58 36.67 -30.79
N ASP A 40 -0.81 35.85 -31.51
CA ASP A 40 -0.76 35.87 -32.97
C ASP A 40 -1.96 35.14 -33.59
N LEU A 41 -2.41 34.06 -32.92
CA LEU A 41 -3.64 33.34 -33.32
C LEU A 41 -4.89 34.23 -33.23
N ASN A 42 -4.98 35.04 -32.19
CA ASN A 42 -6.10 36.00 -32.03
C ASN A 42 -6.10 37.10 -33.10
N LYS A 43 -4.92 37.55 -33.56
CA LYS A 43 -4.80 38.48 -34.68
C LYS A 43 -5.23 37.85 -36.00
N ILE A 44 -4.91 36.56 -36.22
CA ILE A 44 -5.33 35.81 -37.40
C ILE A 44 -6.85 35.62 -37.40
N ILE A 45 -7.44 35.22 -36.26
CA ILE A 45 -8.89 35.08 -36.08
C ILE A 45 -9.62 36.41 -36.33
N ALA A 46 -9.08 37.51 -35.84
CA ALA A 46 -9.63 38.84 -36.06
C ALA A 46 -9.52 39.28 -37.53
N LYS A 47 -8.39 39.02 -38.19
CA LYS A 47 -8.12 39.38 -39.60
C LYS A 47 -9.05 38.68 -40.60
N TYR A 48 -9.41 37.42 -40.32
CA TYR A 48 -10.26 36.63 -41.21
C TYR A 48 -11.74 36.51 -40.78
N ASN A 49 -12.16 37.37 -39.84
CA ASN A 49 -13.54 37.43 -39.31
C ASN A 49 -14.09 36.06 -38.84
N MET A 50 -13.20 35.20 -38.29
CA MET A 50 -13.54 33.88 -37.78
C MET A 50 -14.20 33.97 -36.39
N ARG A 51 -15.14 34.94 -36.21
CA ARG A 51 -15.91 35.09 -34.97
C ARG A 51 -16.77 33.86 -34.76
N GLY A 52 -16.48 33.11 -33.69
CA GLY A 52 -17.17 31.86 -33.32
C GLY A 52 -16.28 30.62 -33.25
N MET A 53 -15.05 30.66 -33.79
CA MET A 53 -14.08 29.61 -33.52
C MET A 53 -13.48 29.84 -32.12
N ARG A 54 -13.74 28.95 -31.19
CA ARG A 54 -12.98 28.89 -29.94
C ARG A 54 -11.53 28.61 -30.31
N ALA A 55 -10.59 29.42 -29.78
CA ALA A 55 -9.15 29.11 -29.89
C ALA A 55 -8.92 27.68 -29.42
N VAL A 56 -8.49 26.82 -30.33
CA VAL A 56 -8.06 25.46 -29.96
C VAL A 56 -6.85 25.65 -29.05
N ARG A 57 -7.00 25.35 -27.77
CA ARG A 57 -5.85 25.32 -26.87
C ARG A 57 -4.89 24.28 -27.42
N PRO A 58 -3.60 24.60 -27.62
CA PRO A 58 -2.64 23.60 -28.04
C PRO A 58 -2.66 22.44 -27.02
N ILE A 59 -2.68 21.21 -27.52
CA ILE A 59 -2.58 20.02 -26.67
C ILE A 59 -1.25 20.13 -25.91
N PRO A 60 -1.24 20.12 -24.57
CA PRO A 60 0.00 20.21 -23.81
C PRO A 60 0.93 19.05 -24.19
N SER A 61 2.22 19.31 -24.30
CA SER A 61 3.22 18.25 -24.47
C SER A 61 3.30 17.39 -23.19
N ASP A 62 3.80 16.15 -23.31
CA ASP A 62 4.00 15.26 -22.16
C ASP A 62 4.75 15.96 -21.03
N SER A 63 5.83 16.70 -21.34
CA SER A 63 6.58 17.46 -20.34
C SER A 63 5.75 18.51 -19.61
N GLN A 64 4.80 19.14 -20.30
CA GLN A 64 3.91 20.12 -19.67
C GLN A 64 2.88 19.43 -18.78
N ILE A 65 2.41 18.25 -19.15
CA ILE A 65 1.51 17.43 -18.32
C ILE A 65 2.24 17.02 -17.04
N PHE A 66 3.43 16.42 -17.15
CA PHE A 66 4.24 16.05 -15.98
C PHE A 66 4.48 17.25 -15.07
N LYS A 67 4.97 18.37 -15.64
CA LYS A 67 5.19 19.58 -14.87
C LYS A 67 3.94 20.03 -14.11
N ARG A 68 2.78 20.06 -14.77
CA ARG A 68 1.52 20.49 -14.14
C ARG A 68 1.06 19.56 -13.04
N LEU A 69 1.20 18.24 -13.21
CA LEU A 69 0.85 17.26 -12.18
C LEU A 69 1.70 17.45 -10.92
N PHE A 70 3.03 17.54 -11.08
CA PHE A 70 3.94 17.71 -9.94
C PHE A 70 3.81 19.09 -9.29
N ASP A 71 3.73 20.17 -10.08
CA ASP A 71 3.53 21.52 -9.54
C ASP A 71 2.22 21.58 -8.72
N LEU A 72 1.11 21.09 -9.28
CA LEU A 72 -0.20 21.13 -8.62
C LEU A 72 -0.21 20.28 -7.35
N SER A 73 0.34 19.07 -7.39
CA SER A 73 0.41 18.20 -6.20
C SER A 73 1.20 18.85 -5.07
N LEU A 74 2.30 19.54 -5.38
CA LEU A 74 3.15 20.18 -4.37
C LEU A 74 2.61 21.50 -3.85
N THR A 75 1.83 22.25 -4.64
CA THR A 75 1.34 23.59 -4.26
C THR A 75 -0.10 23.58 -3.76
N ASP A 76 -0.94 22.68 -4.27
CA ASP A 76 -2.37 22.55 -3.95
C ASP A 76 -2.79 21.07 -3.84
N GLY A 77 -1.91 20.21 -3.29
CA GLY A 77 -2.19 18.80 -3.09
C GLY A 77 -3.10 18.54 -1.90
N HIS A 78 -4.05 17.64 -2.08
CA HIS A 78 -5.06 17.31 -1.09
C HIS A 78 -4.77 16.00 -0.35
N ALA A 79 -3.91 15.12 -0.85
CA ALA A 79 -3.63 13.79 -0.30
C ALA A 79 -3.31 13.84 1.21
N TYR A 80 -2.38 14.71 1.62
CA TYR A 80 -1.96 14.80 3.03
C TYR A 80 -3.09 15.23 3.98
N LYS A 81 -3.91 16.19 3.55
CA LYS A 81 -5.07 16.63 4.35
C LYS A 81 -6.08 15.50 4.51
N ARG A 82 -6.38 14.77 3.41
CA ARG A 82 -7.36 13.67 3.42
C ARG A 82 -6.85 12.47 4.21
N LEU A 83 -5.56 12.18 4.13
CA LEU A 83 -4.94 11.17 4.99
C LEU A 83 -5.08 11.53 6.47
N GLY A 84 -4.81 12.78 6.84
CA GLY A 84 -4.99 13.25 8.23
C GLY A 84 -6.44 13.13 8.71
N GLU A 85 -7.42 13.45 7.84
CA GLU A 85 -8.83 13.27 8.15
C GLU A 85 -9.19 11.79 8.34
N LEU A 86 -8.65 10.88 7.53
CA LEU A 86 -8.84 9.44 7.67
C LEU A 86 -8.23 8.93 8.98
N CYS A 87 -6.96 9.18 9.20
CA CYS A 87 -6.23 8.68 10.36
C CYS A 87 -6.81 9.23 11.68
N LYS A 88 -7.07 10.54 11.77
CA LYS A 88 -7.53 11.18 13.03
C LYS A 88 -9.06 11.16 13.21
N GLY A 89 -9.81 11.08 12.13
CA GLY A 89 -11.29 11.06 12.18
C GLY A 89 -11.88 9.66 12.24
N VAL A 90 -11.27 8.69 11.57
CA VAL A 90 -11.67 7.27 11.56
C VAL A 90 -10.74 6.44 12.44
N GLY A 91 -9.42 6.56 12.22
CA GLY A 91 -8.39 5.81 12.93
C GLY A 91 -8.22 4.38 12.41
N PRO A 92 -7.80 3.43 13.30
CA PRO A 92 -7.68 2.01 12.99
C PRO A 92 -8.97 1.47 12.36
N ARG A 93 -8.85 0.73 11.25
CA ARG A 93 -10.01 0.36 10.44
C ARG A 93 -9.95 -1.07 9.89
N LEU A 94 -9.59 -2.02 10.77
CA LEU A 94 -9.54 -3.44 10.40
C LEU A 94 -10.88 -3.87 9.78
N SER A 95 -10.83 -4.57 8.65
CA SER A 95 -12.04 -4.97 7.95
C SER A 95 -13.00 -5.77 8.84
N GLY A 96 -14.30 -5.50 8.73
CA GLY A 96 -15.33 -6.05 9.62
C GLY A 96 -15.53 -5.29 10.94
N SER A 97 -14.70 -4.29 11.26
CA SER A 97 -14.88 -3.40 12.41
C SER A 97 -15.91 -2.29 12.14
N ASP A 98 -16.39 -1.66 13.20
CA ASP A 98 -17.27 -0.48 13.07
C ASP A 98 -16.52 0.73 12.50
N ASN A 99 -15.22 0.84 12.75
CA ASN A 99 -14.40 1.91 12.19
C ASN A 99 -14.18 1.75 10.69
N ALA A 100 -14.01 0.52 10.19
CA ALA A 100 -13.96 0.28 8.74
C ALA A 100 -15.23 0.79 8.05
N GLU A 101 -16.41 0.51 8.62
CA GLU A 101 -17.69 0.98 8.06
C GLU A 101 -17.82 2.52 8.12
N LYS A 102 -17.39 3.16 9.22
CA LYS A 102 -17.32 4.63 9.31
C LYS A 102 -16.38 5.20 8.24
N GLY A 103 -15.25 4.54 8.02
CA GLY A 103 -14.28 4.91 7.00
C GLY A 103 -14.87 4.85 5.59
N ILE A 104 -15.63 3.79 5.26
CA ILE A 104 -16.32 3.66 3.98
C ILE A 104 -17.28 4.83 3.76
N VAL A 105 -18.07 5.20 4.76
CA VAL A 105 -18.97 6.36 4.68
C VAL A 105 -18.18 7.63 4.43
N TRP A 106 -17.11 7.87 5.21
CA TRP A 106 -16.22 9.01 5.03
C TRP A 106 -15.62 9.06 3.62
N ALA A 107 -15.13 7.93 3.10
CA ALA A 107 -14.51 7.84 1.78
C ALA A 107 -15.50 8.17 0.66
N VAL A 108 -16.74 7.65 0.74
CA VAL A 108 -17.82 7.95 -0.22
C VAL A 108 -18.15 9.44 -0.21
N ASP A 109 -18.32 10.05 0.97
CA ASP A 109 -18.67 11.47 1.09
C ASP A 109 -17.53 12.36 0.62
N MET A 110 -16.29 12.01 0.96
CA MET A 110 -15.09 12.69 0.50
C MET A 110 -15.01 12.67 -1.02
N LEU A 111 -15.11 11.49 -1.66
CA LEU A 111 -15.00 11.35 -3.11
C LEU A 111 -16.14 12.07 -3.86
N ARG A 112 -17.36 12.03 -3.34
CA ARG A 112 -18.51 12.78 -3.90
C ARG A 112 -18.26 14.29 -3.90
N GLY A 113 -17.59 14.81 -2.88
CA GLY A 113 -17.21 16.22 -2.78
C GLY A 113 -16.35 16.72 -3.95
N TYR A 114 -15.62 15.81 -4.62
CA TYR A 114 -14.78 16.14 -5.79
C TYR A 114 -15.51 16.03 -7.14
N GLN A 115 -16.79 15.65 -7.14
CA GLN A 115 -17.62 15.62 -8.35
C GLN A 115 -17.00 14.79 -9.48
N PHE A 116 -16.51 13.59 -9.17
CA PHE A 116 -16.16 12.59 -10.18
C PHE A 116 -17.44 12.09 -10.87
N ASP A 117 -17.32 11.52 -12.07
CA ASP A 117 -18.50 11.14 -12.86
C ASP A 117 -19.35 10.07 -12.17
N THR A 118 -18.70 9.15 -11.44
CA THR A 118 -19.40 8.17 -10.59
C THR A 118 -18.68 7.97 -9.26
N VAL A 119 -19.44 7.79 -8.18
CA VAL A 119 -18.97 7.33 -6.88
C VAL A 119 -19.98 6.33 -6.32
N PHE A 120 -19.54 5.09 -6.08
CA PHE A 120 -20.40 4.03 -5.57
C PHE A 120 -19.63 3.07 -4.66
N THR A 121 -20.35 2.23 -3.94
CA THR A 121 -19.81 1.13 -3.13
C THR A 121 -20.09 -0.21 -3.80
N GLN A 122 -19.17 -1.14 -3.65
CA GLN A 122 -19.29 -2.51 -4.16
C GLN A 122 -19.27 -3.46 -2.95
N PRO A 123 -20.41 -4.11 -2.62
CA PRO A 123 -20.52 -4.93 -1.42
C PRO A 123 -19.53 -6.10 -1.39
N VAL A 124 -18.93 -6.34 -0.24
CA VAL A 124 -17.98 -7.45 0.02
C VAL A 124 -18.30 -8.04 1.38
N MET A 125 -18.37 -9.39 1.48
CA MET A 125 -18.42 -10.08 2.77
C MET A 125 -17.00 -10.30 3.30
N VAL A 126 -16.71 -9.77 4.50
CA VAL A 126 -15.37 -9.78 5.10
C VAL A 126 -15.36 -10.53 6.43
N PRO A 127 -14.23 -11.13 6.84
CA PRO A 127 -14.11 -11.73 8.16
C PRO A 127 -14.19 -10.65 9.25
N ARG A 128 -14.71 -11.03 10.41
CA ARG A 128 -14.73 -10.19 11.59
C ARG A 128 -13.96 -10.85 12.72
N TRP A 129 -12.84 -10.26 13.05
CA TRP A 129 -12.01 -10.64 14.19
C TRP A 129 -11.82 -9.43 15.10
N GLU A 130 -11.79 -9.65 16.40
CA GLU A 130 -11.58 -8.63 17.43
C GLU A 130 -10.44 -9.08 18.34
N ARG A 131 -9.50 -8.17 18.60
CA ARG A 131 -8.36 -8.38 19.47
C ARG A 131 -8.79 -8.65 20.92
N GLY A 132 -9.85 -7.99 21.38
CA GLY A 132 -10.33 -8.04 22.76
C GLY A 132 -9.62 -7.01 23.67
N ASP A 133 -10.00 -7.04 24.94
CA ASP A 133 -9.50 -6.07 25.94
C ASP A 133 -8.28 -6.58 26.72
N VAL A 134 -7.92 -7.86 26.57
CA VAL A 134 -6.81 -8.50 27.31
C VAL A 134 -5.74 -8.97 26.34
N GLU A 135 -4.62 -8.28 26.36
CA GLU A 135 -3.36 -8.69 25.73
C GLU A 135 -2.24 -8.62 26.77
N MET A 136 -1.88 -9.75 27.33
CA MET A 136 -0.86 -9.79 28.37
C MET A 136 0.18 -10.85 28.06
N VAL A 137 1.43 -10.43 27.95
CA VAL A 137 2.59 -11.33 27.88
C VAL A 137 3.59 -10.94 28.97
N ARG A 138 3.89 -11.86 29.90
CA ARG A 138 4.75 -11.61 31.06
C ARG A 138 5.87 -12.61 31.17
N LEU A 139 7.08 -12.11 31.36
CA LEU A 139 8.28 -12.92 31.62
C LEU A 139 8.53 -13.02 33.12
N TYR A 140 8.73 -14.23 33.60
CA TYR A 140 9.22 -14.55 34.94
C TYR A 140 10.64 -15.15 34.79
N SER A 141 11.67 -14.44 35.26
CA SER A 141 13.06 -14.90 35.26
C SER A 141 13.77 -14.43 36.49
N THR A 142 14.33 -15.40 37.25
CA THR A 142 15.13 -15.09 38.44
C THR A 142 16.52 -14.62 38.06
N VAL A 143 17.06 -15.12 36.96
CA VAL A 143 18.38 -14.74 36.43
C VAL A 143 18.38 -13.30 35.98
N LEU A 144 17.39 -12.89 35.13
CA LEU A 144 17.23 -11.50 34.69
C LEU A 144 17.08 -10.56 35.90
N THR A 145 16.23 -10.94 36.87
CA THR A 145 16.04 -10.15 38.11
C THR A 145 17.35 -9.96 38.89
N GLN A 146 18.21 -10.96 38.95
CA GLN A 146 19.50 -10.86 39.63
C GLN A 146 20.50 -10.02 38.82
N GLN A 147 20.54 -10.16 37.52
CA GLN A 147 21.37 -9.35 36.63
C GLN A 147 21.04 -7.86 36.76
N LEU A 148 19.76 -7.48 36.69
CA LEU A 148 19.33 -6.10 36.90
C LEU A 148 19.65 -5.57 38.31
N LYS A 149 19.59 -6.41 39.36
CA LYS A 149 20.03 -6.04 40.72
C LYS A 149 21.52 -5.75 40.83
N SER A 150 22.35 -6.49 40.10
CA SER A 150 23.78 -6.35 40.17
C SER A 150 24.35 -5.20 39.33
N GLY A 151 23.56 -4.56 38.50
CA GLY A 151 23.97 -3.57 37.51
C GLY A 151 24.90 -4.16 36.44
N LYS A 152 25.04 -5.49 36.40
CA LYS A 152 25.78 -6.22 35.38
C LYS A 152 24.82 -6.62 34.28
N THR A 153 24.47 -5.69 33.43
CA THR A 153 23.97 -6.02 32.11
C THR A 153 25.17 -6.43 31.29
N GLU A 154 25.31 -7.72 31.01
CA GLU A 154 26.33 -8.18 30.06
C GLU A 154 26.06 -7.52 28.70
N PRO A 155 27.10 -7.06 27.97
CA PRO A 155 26.92 -6.31 26.74
C PRO A 155 26.31 -7.11 25.55
N ASP A 156 26.02 -8.38 25.73
CA ASP A 156 25.42 -9.25 24.73
C ASP A 156 23.87 -9.12 24.58
N TYR A 157 23.24 -8.31 25.44
CA TYR A 157 21.83 -7.97 25.19
C TYR A 157 21.75 -6.84 24.17
N ASN A 158 21.42 -7.17 22.94
CA ASN A 158 20.94 -6.19 21.92
C ASN A 158 19.60 -5.53 22.36
N CYS A 159 19.35 -5.42 23.65
CA CYS A 159 18.08 -5.05 24.29
C CYS A 159 18.24 -3.82 25.17
N GLU A 160 19.12 -2.88 24.82
CA GLU A 160 19.26 -1.62 25.57
C GLU A 160 17.90 -0.98 25.83
N ALA A 161 17.05 -0.92 24.81
CA ALA A 161 15.70 -0.38 24.89
C ALA A 161 14.83 -1.08 25.95
N PHE A 162 14.91 -2.42 26.09
CA PHE A 162 14.16 -3.14 27.12
C PHE A 162 14.70 -2.86 28.53
N VAL A 163 16.01 -2.82 28.69
CA VAL A 163 16.68 -2.52 29.97
C VAL A 163 16.38 -1.09 30.43
N GLU A 164 16.44 -0.14 29.51
CA GLU A 164 16.08 1.26 29.77
C GLU A 164 14.62 1.41 30.21
N ALA A 165 13.69 0.71 29.57
CA ALA A 165 12.28 0.68 29.92
C ALA A 165 12.00 -0.05 31.25
N ASN A 166 12.93 -0.94 31.70
CA ASN A 166 12.78 -1.74 32.91
C ASN A 166 14.00 -1.63 33.84
N PRO A 167 14.33 -0.43 34.35
CA PRO A 167 15.58 -0.18 35.09
C PRO A 167 15.64 -0.83 36.47
N LEU A 168 14.49 -1.28 37.01
CA LEU A 168 14.41 -1.85 38.34
C LEU A 168 14.06 -3.34 38.29
N PRO A 169 14.65 -4.17 39.20
CA PRO A 169 14.33 -5.58 39.31
C PRO A 169 12.88 -5.78 39.75
N LYS A 170 12.13 -6.61 39.02
CA LYS A 170 10.71 -6.91 39.24
C LYS A 170 10.50 -8.41 39.48
N LYS A 171 9.32 -8.78 39.99
CA LYS A 171 8.88 -10.16 40.09
C LYS A 171 8.56 -10.76 38.71
N TYR A 172 8.11 -9.93 37.81
CA TYR A 172 7.82 -10.24 36.40
C TYR A 172 8.03 -8.99 35.54
N TYR A 173 8.17 -9.17 34.25
CA TYR A 173 8.34 -8.11 33.26
C TYR A 173 7.23 -8.23 32.23
N ASP A 174 6.44 -7.17 32.06
CA ASP A 174 5.48 -7.08 30.95
C ASP A 174 6.29 -6.91 29.65
N LEU A 175 6.00 -7.75 28.67
CA LEU A 175 6.70 -7.76 27.39
C LEU A 175 5.85 -7.03 26.35
N GLN A 176 6.50 -6.24 25.49
CA GLN A 176 5.86 -5.56 24.36
C GLN A 176 5.51 -6.61 23.30
N ALA A 177 4.21 -6.84 23.20
CA ALA A 177 3.65 -7.88 22.35
C ALA A 177 2.21 -7.51 21.95
N CYS A 178 1.75 -8.00 20.82
CA CYS A 178 0.36 -7.89 20.37
C CYS A 178 -0.13 -9.20 19.75
N ALA A 179 -1.40 -9.51 19.86
CA ALA A 179 -1.98 -10.68 19.20
C ALA A 179 -1.88 -10.54 17.68
N LEU A 180 -1.59 -11.63 16.99
CA LEU A 180 -1.68 -11.66 15.54
C LEU A 180 -3.13 -11.73 15.10
N GLY A 181 -3.44 -11.04 13.99
CA GLY A 181 -4.78 -11.03 13.43
C GLY A 181 -5.28 -12.43 13.09
N GLY A 182 -6.49 -12.75 13.54
CA GLY A 182 -7.06 -14.10 13.45
C GLY A 182 -6.65 -15.04 14.60
N SER A 183 -5.77 -14.61 15.53
CA SER A 183 -5.41 -15.41 16.70
C SER A 183 -6.63 -15.80 17.52
N VAL A 184 -6.59 -16.99 18.09
CA VAL A 184 -7.56 -17.40 19.12
C VAL A 184 -7.15 -16.84 20.48
N GLY A 185 -8.13 -16.56 21.34
CA GLY A 185 -7.90 -16.25 22.75
C GLY A 185 -7.39 -17.47 23.52
N GLY A 186 -6.82 -17.24 24.70
CA GLY A 186 -6.36 -18.30 25.59
C GLY A 186 -5.51 -17.81 26.74
N SER A 187 -5.25 -18.71 27.69
CA SER A 187 -4.33 -18.48 28.82
C SER A 187 -3.31 -19.61 28.87
N VAL A 188 -2.03 -19.27 28.85
CA VAL A 188 -0.92 -20.20 28.83
C VAL A 188 0.20 -19.69 29.75
N LYS A 189 0.81 -20.60 30.51
CA LYS A 189 2.05 -20.29 31.26
C LYS A 189 3.01 -21.44 31.09
N ALA A 190 4.11 -21.22 30.39
CA ALA A 190 5.10 -22.24 30.07
C ALA A 190 6.49 -21.64 29.81
N ALA A 191 7.51 -22.52 29.76
CA ALA A 191 8.83 -22.12 29.30
C ALA A 191 8.83 -21.88 27.77
N VAL A 192 9.69 -20.99 27.31
CA VAL A 192 9.87 -20.67 25.88
C VAL A 192 10.93 -21.59 25.27
N VAL A 193 10.67 -22.07 24.06
CA VAL A 193 11.66 -22.73 23.21
C VAL A 193 11.84 -21.90 21.96
N VAL A 194 13.04 -21.43 21.72
CA VAL A 194 13.39 -20.61 20.54
C VAL A 194 13.61 -21.49 19.32
N VAL A 195 13.17 -21.04 18.15
CA VAL A 195 13.31 -21.71 16.87
C VAL A 195 13.67 -20.67 15.79
N ASN A 196 14.82 -20.81 15.17
CA ASN A 196 15.34 -19.85 14.20
C ASN A 196 15.11 -20.24 12.73
N SER A 197 14.62 -21.47 12.47
CA SER A 197 14.34 -21.95 11.12
C SER A 197 13.29 -23.05 11.10
N ASP A 198 12.68 -23.31 9.94
CA ASP A 198 11.72 -24.40 9.75
C ASP A 198 12.38 -25.77 9.98
N ALA A 199 13.65 -25.93 9.60
CA ALA A 199 14.42 -27.15 9.86
C ALA A 199 14.64 -27.39 11.37
N GLU A 200 14.92 -26.33 12.12
CA GLU A 200 15.07 -26.40 13.57
C GLU A 200 13.74 -26.69 14.27
N LEU A 201 12.62 -26.09 13.80
CA LEU A 201 11.28 -26.40 14.29
C LEU A 201 10.98 -27.90 14.15
N GLU A 202 11.22 -28.43 12.98
CA GLU A 202 10.97 -29.85 12.70
C GLU A 202 11.87 -30.78 13.54
N ALA A 203 13.15 -30.43 13.70
CA ALA A 203 14.09 -31.20 14.51
C ALA A 203 13.72 -31.20 16.00
N LYS A 204 13.44 -30.02 16.58
CA LYS A 204 13.01 -29.87 17.98
C LYS A 204 11.64 -30.52 18.22
N GLY A 205 10.73 -30.40 17.24
CA GLY A 205 9.41 -31.02 17.29
C GLY A 205 9.49 -32.54 17.35
N LYS A 206 10.26 -33.19 16.47
CA LYS A 206 10.49 -34.65 16.47
C LYS A 206 11.18 -35.14 17.74
N ALA A 207 12.03 -34.31 18.34
CA ALA A 207 12.66 -34.60 19.62
C ALA A 207 11.74 -34.42 20.84
N GLY A 208 10.46 -33.98 20.62
CA GLY A 208 9.49 -33.75 21.69
C GLY A 208 9.74 -32.49 22.54
N LEU A 209 10.66 -31.62 22.12
CA LEU A 209 11.07 -30.45 22.89
C LEU A 209 10.04 -29.30 22.87
N LEU A 210 9.09 -29.33 21.94
CA LEU A 210 8.04 -28.29 21.79
C LEU A 210 6.76 -28.62 22.58
N LYS A 211 6.62 -29.85 23.05
CA LYS A 211 5.42 -30.28 23.79
C LYS A 211 5.28 -29.51 25.10
N ASP A 212 4.08 -28.97 25.34
CA ASP A 212 3.72 -28.19 26.54
C ASP A 212 4.62 -26.91 26.73
N LYS A 213 5.15 -26.37 25.63
CA LYS A 213 5.97 -25.16 25.61
C LYS A 213 5.28 -24.03 24.84
N ILE A 214 5.78 -22.82 25.05
CA ILE A 214 5.58 -21.68 24.16
C ILE A 214 6.74 -21.72 23.17
N VAL A 215 6.46 -21.61 21.88
CA VAL A 215 7.49 -21.58 20.83
C VAL A 215 7.72 -20.13 20.39
N LEU A 216 8.94 -19.66 20.45
CA LEU A 216 9.34 -18.40 19.80
C LEU A 216 9.87 -18.70 18.41
N LEU A 217 9.13 -18.32 17.38
CA LEU A 217 9.62 -18.31 15.99
C LEU A 217 10.44 -17.04 15.78
N ASN A 218 11.77 -17.21 15.70
CA ASN A 218 12.73 -16.11 15.84
C ASN A 218 13.54 -15.83 14.56
N ARG A 219 13.01 -16.19 13.38
CA ARG A 219 13.69 -15.85 12.12
C ARG A 219 13.70 -14.33 11.94
N ALA A 220 14.90 -13.77 12.00
CA ALA A 220 15.11 -12.34 11.87
C ALA A 220 14.99 -11.87 10.41
N PHE A 221 14.77 -10.59 10.26
CA PHE A 221 14.89 -9.88 8.99
C PHE A 221 16.33 -9.94 8.48
N ASP A 222 16.53 -10.27 7.21
CA ASP A 222 17.90 -10.35 6.63
C ASP A 222 18.43 -8.94 6.35
N GLN A 223 19.28 -8.45 7.26
CA GLN A 223 19.89 -7.12 7.20
C GLN A 223 20.87 -6.93 6.02
N THR A 224 21.23 -8.00 5.30
CA THR A 224 22.12 -7.90 4.13
C THR A 224 21.41 -7.54 2.84
N LEU A 225 20.08 -7.63 2.84
CA LEU A 225 19.24 -7.33 1.67
C LEU A 225 18.89 -5.84 1.62
N LEU A 226 19.28 -5.17 0.53
CA LEU A 226 18.92 -3.77 0.29
C LEU A 226 17.41 -3.61 0.04
N ASN A 227 16.80 -4.58 -0.64
CA ASN A 227 15.35 -4.60 -0.83
C ASN A 227 14.69 -5.20 0.40
N THR A 228 14.07 -4.35 1.22
CA THR A 228 13.45 -4.73 2.48
C THR A 228 12.23 -5.64 2.30
N PHE A 229 11.52 -5.56 1.16
CA PHE A 229 10.44 -6.49 0.84
C PHE A 229 10.93 -7.92 0.58
N GLN A 230 12.15 -8.10 0.06
CA GLN A 230 12.76 -9.43 -0.04
C GLN A 230 13.11 -9.98 1.34
N ALA A 231 13.62 -9.13 2.23
CA ALA A 231 13.89 -9.52 3.62
C ALA A 231 12.61 -9.94 4.35
N TYR A 232 11.52 -9.17 4.20
CA TYR A 232 10.20 -9.50 4.70
C TYR A 232 9.70 -10.84 4.15
N GLY A 233 9.77 -11.05 2.83
CA GLY A 233 9.41 -12.31 2.18
C GLY A 233 10.17 -13.53 2.72
N GLY A 234 11.41 -13.33 3.18
CA GLY A 234 12.25 -14.38 3.79
C GLY A 234 11.78 -14.85 5.18
N CYS A 235 11.01 -14.03 5.91
CA CYS A 235 10.59 -14.35 7.27
C CYS A 235 9.07 -14.38 7.50
N VAL A 236 8.24 -13.82 6.61
CA VAL A 236 6.79 -13.68 6.80
C VAL A 236 6.05 -15.00 7.02
N ASN A 237 6.54 -16.09 6.43
CA ASN A 237 5.90 -17.40 6.56
C ASN A 237 5.77 -17.89 8.02
N GLN A 238 6.70 -17.52 8.91
CA GLN A 238 6.64 -17.88 10.33
C GLN A 238 5.43 -17.23 11.05
N ARG A 239 5.01 -16.03 10.62
CA ARG A 239 3.81 -15.36 11.12
C ARG A 239 2.55 -15.98 10.53
N VAL A 240 2.49 -16.07 9.21
CA VAL A 240 1.27 -16.48 8.51
C VAL A 240 0.92 -17.94 8.77
N ASN A 241 1.91 -18.84 8.73
CA ASN A 241 1.69 -20.29 8.76
C ASN A 241 2.32 -21.01 9.97
N GLY A 242 2.90 -20.28 10.92
CA GLY A 242 3.64 -20.87 12.06
C GLY A 242 2.79 -21.63 13.07
N ALA A 243 1.48 -21.32 13.17
CA ALA A 243 0.58 -21.93 14.14
C ALA A 243 0.49 -23.47 14.00
N ALA A 244 0.20 -23.95 12.81
CA ALA A 244 -0.07 -25.37 12.57
C ALA A 244 1.13 -26.30 12.81
N PRO A 245 2.35 -26.00 12.32
CA PRO A 245 3.52 -26.83 12.61
C PRO A 245 3.88 -26.87 14.12
N CYS A 246 3.78 -25.74 14.83
CA CYS A 246 4.00 -25.71 16.28
C CYS A 246 2.95 -26.54 17.04
N ALA A 247 1.67 -26.36 16.71
CA ALA A 247 0.57 -27.10 17.36
C ALA A 247 0.65 -28.61 17.12
N ARG A 248 1.08 -29.06 15.94
CA ARG A 248 1.30 -30.49 15.65
C ARG A 248 2.30 -31.16 16.59
N PHE A 249 3.31 -30.42 17.05
CA PHE A 249 4.31 -30.88 18.02
C PHE A 249 3.92 -30.58 19.48
N GLY A 250 2.66 -30.17 19.73
CA GLY A 250 2.13 -30.00 21.09
C GLY A 250 2.48 -28.67 21.76
N ALA A 251 2.87 -27.65 21.00
CA ALA A 251 3.06 -26.30 21.54
C ALA A 251 1.73 -25.75 22.09
N MET A 252 1.82 -24.92 23.14
CA MET A 252 0.66 -24.32 23.82
C MET A 252 0.31 -22.95 23.25
N ALA A 253 1.31 -22.19 22.79
CA ALA A 253 1.19 -20.90 22.13
C ALA A 253 2.44 -20.63 21.28
N VAL A 254 2.37 -19.65 20.41
CA VAL A 254 3.51 -19.21 19.59
C VAL A 254 3.72 -17.72 19.78
N LEU A 255 4.96 -17.33 20.03
CA LEU A 255 5.48 -16.00 19.91
C LEU A 255 6.20 -15.88 18.56
N VAL A 256 6.02 -14.76 17.87
CA VAL A 256 6.66 -14.50 16.58
C VAL A 256 7.47 -13.21 16.68
N ARG A 257 8.75 -13.27 16.35
CA ARG A 257 9.58 -12.07 16.21
C ARG A 257 8.96 -11.13 15.19
N SER A 258 8.80 -9.86 15.53
CA SER A 258 8.36 -8.82 14.63
C SER A 258 9.29 -8.65 13.43
N MET A 259 8.71 -8.37 12.27
CA MET A 259 9.42 -8.30 11.00
C MET A 259 9.80 -6.85 10.70
N SER A 260 10.91 -6.41 11.26
CA SER A 260 11.44 -5.06 11.13
C SER A 260 12.97 -5.07 11.07
N ASN A 261 13.54 -4.06 10.45
CA ASN A 261 14.98 -3.79 10.47
C ASN A 261 15.45 -3.19 11.81
N ARG A 262 14.52 -2.64 12.59
CA ARG A 262 14.83 -1.97 13.86
C ARG A 262 14.89 -2.97 15.00
N CYS A 263 15.74 -2.67 15.98
CA CYS A 263 15.68 -3.27 17.30
C CYS A 263 14.98 -2.30 18.24
N ASP A 264 13.68 -2.50 18.47
CA ASP A 264 12.84 -1.63 19.29
C ASP A 264 11.78 -2.40 20.08
N LEU A 265 10.88 -1.68 20.74
CA LEU A 265 9.82 -2.21 21.60
C LEU A 265 8.44 -2.16 20.95
N HIS A 266 8.34 -1.96 19.63
CA HIS A 266 7.09 -1.93 18.91
C HIS A 266 6.82 -3.30 18.26
N PRO A 267 5.83 -4.08 18.74
CA PRO A 267 5.42 -5.32 18.09
C PRO A 267 4.69 -5.03 16.78
N HIS A 268 4.91 -5.89 15.77
CA HIS A 268 4.28 -5.79 14.46
C HIS A 268 3.28 -6.94 14.31
N THR A 269 2.00 -6.62 14.23
CA THR A 269 0.92 -7.58 14.04
C THR A 269 0.90 -8.14 12.59
N GLY A 270 -0.21 -8.63 12.14
CA GLY A 270 -0.46 -9.18 10.81
C GLY A 270 -1.21 -10.51 10.88
N VAL A 271 -1.73 -10.99 9.75
CA VAL A 271 -2.58 -12.17 9.72
C VAL A 271 -1.81 -13.45 10.10
N THR A 272 -2.50 -14.35 10.83
CA THR A 272 -2.11 -15.74 11.00
C THR A 272 -3.22 -16.67 10.52
N HIS A 273 -2.84 -17.78 9.91
CA HIS A 273 -3.77 -18.78 9.41
C HIS A 273 -3.74 -20.06 10.24
N TYR A 274 -4.91 -20.61 10.47
CA TYR A 274 -5.08 -21.91 11.10
C TYR A 274 -5.54 -22.95 10.08
N VAL A 275 -5.21 -24.21 10.34
CA VAL A 275 -5.74 -25.35 9.59
C VAL A 275 -6.66 -26.16 10.51
N ASP A 276 -7.81 -26.60 10.01
CA ASP A 276 -8.84 -27.27 10.81
C ASP A 276 -8.40 -28.63 11.39
N SER A 277 -7.39 -29.25 10.77
CA SER A 277 -6.86 -30.55 11.23
C SER A 277 -6.00 -30.49 12.48
N VAL A 278 -5.70 -29.28 13.00
CA VAL A 278 -4.81 -29.09 14.15
C VAL A 278 -5.47 -28.13 15.15
N ARG A 279 -5.22 -28.35 16.46
CA ARG A 279 -5.69 -27.45 17.51
C ARG A 279 -5.20 -26.02 17.23
N LYS A 280 -6.11 -25.07 17.27
CA LYS A 280 -5.78 -23.64 17.24
C LYS A 280 -5.15 -23.22 18.57
N ILE A 281 -4.03 -22.53 18.51
CA ILE A 281 -3.27 -22.04 19.68
C ILE A 281 -3.04 -20.53 19.54
N PRO A 282 -2.92 -19.78 20.65
CA PRO A 282 -2.63 -18.34 20.61
C PRO A 282 -1.36 -18.02 19.82
N MET A 283 -1.45 -17.00 18.97
CA MET A 283 -0.38 -16.46 18.12
C MET A 283 -0.15 -15.00 18.44
N ILE A 284 1.09 -14.63 18.80
CA ILE A 284 1.42 -13.32 19.31
C ILE A 284 2.70 -12.81 18.64
N ALA A 285 2.71 -11.58 18.13
CA ALA A 285 3.93 -10.90 17.78
C ALA A 285 4.59 -10.32 19.03
N VAL A 286 5.91 -10.40 19.10
CA VAL A 286 6.72 -9.73 20.10
C VAL A 286 7.68 -8.76 19.43
N ALA A 287 7.95 -7.61 20.05
CA ALA A 287 8.91 -6.65 19.57
C ALA A 287 10.30 -7.32 19.33
N THR A 288 11.08 -6.78 18.42
CA THR A 288 12.40 -7.35 18.08
C THR A 288 13.34 -7.44 19.29
N ALA A 289 13.39 -6.38 20.10
CA ALA A 289 14.18 -6.38 21.34
C ALA A 289 13.67 -7.40 22.38
N VAL A 290 12.36 -7.66 22.41
CA VAL A 290 11.76 -8.69 23.26
C VAL A 290 12.12 -10.09 22.78
N ALA A 291 12.17 -10.33 21.47
CA ALA A 291 12.60 -11.61 20.91
C ALA A 291 14.07 -11.92 21.28
N ASP A 292 14.96 -10.94 21.18
CA ASP A 292 16.36 -11.06 21.58
C ASP A 292 16.51 -11.33 23.09
N LEU A 293 15.72 -10.64 23.91
CA LEU A 293 15.66 -10.90 25.36
C LEU A 293 15.23 -12.33 25.65
N LEU A 294 14.15 -12.80 25.02
CA LEU A 294 13.62 -14.15 25.23
C LEU A 294 14.62 -15.24 24.78
N GLU A 295 15.36 -15.01 23.69
CA GLU A 295 16.42 -15.90 23.26
C GLU A 295 17.51 -16.01 24.33
N SER A 296 18.00 -14.90 24.83
CA SER A 296 19.04 -14.87 25.88
C SER A 296 18.55 -15.49 27.19
N VAL A 297 17.33 -15.13 27.63
CA VAL A 297 16.77 -15.69 28.90
C VAL A 297 16.51 -17.17 28.75
N SER A 298 16.02 -17.66 27.62
CA SER A 298 15.76 -19.09 27.43
C SER A 298 17.05 -19.91 27.46
N ALA A 299 18.20 -19.35 27.07
CA ALA A 299 19.52 -19.97 27.14
C ALA A 299 20.13 -19.95 28.55
N SER A 300 19.90 -18.88 29.31
CA SER A 300 20.56 -18.64 30.60
C SER A 300 19.73 -19.05 31.84
N ASP A 301 18.41 -19.04 31.76
CA ASP A 301 17.48 -19.36 32.83
C ASP A 301 16.56 -20.54 32.50
N PRO A 302 16.95 -21.80 32.82
CA PRO A 302 16.13 -22.97 32.53
C PRO A 302 14.78 -23.00 33.30
N LYS A 303 14.58 -22.11 34.25
CA LYS A 303 13.36 -21.99 35.05
C LYS A 303 12.47 -20.82 34.62
N HIS A 304 12.85 -20.09 33.57
CA HIS A 304 12.02 -18.99 33.06
C HIS A 304 10.63 -19.50 32.64
N LEU A 305 9.65 -18.63 32.83
CA LEU A 305 8.28 -18.87 32.36
C LEU A 305 7.75 -17.61 31.67
N VAL A 306 6.99 -17.81 30.62
CA VAL A 306 6.17 -16.76 30.02
C VAL A 306 4.71 -17.06 30.26
N GLU A 307 3.96 -16.06 30.72
CA GLU A 307 2.51 -16.11 30.90
C GLU A 307 1.85 -15.26 29.82
N ILE A 308 0.89 -15.85 29.13
CA ILE A 308 0.12 -15.24 28.06
C ILE A 308 -1.35 -15.27 28.45
N ARG A 309 -2.06 -14.16 28.22
CA ARG A 309 -3.53 -14.09 28.27
C ARG A 309 -4.04 -13.23 27.13
N LEU A 310 -4.89 -13.80 26.30
CA LEU A 310 -5.57 -13.14 25.20
C LEU A 310 -7.08 -13.45 25.28
N ASP A 311 -7.92 -12.49 24.91
CA ASP A 311 -9.37 -12.69 24.75
C ASP A 311 -9.89 -12.42 23.34
N CYS A 312 -9.01 -12.61 22.35
CA CYS A 312 -9.34 -12.48 20.93
C CYS A 312 -10.56 -13.31 20.54
N LYS A 313 -11.41 -12.75 19.68
CA LYS A 313 -12.67 -13.40 19.25
C LYS A 313 -12.83 -13.30 17.75
N THR A 314 -13.35 -14.38 17.15
CA THR A 314 -13.81 -14.41 15.77
C THR A 314 -15.33 -14.46 15.74
N TRP A 315 -15.93 -13.58 14.96
CA TRP A 315 -17.35 -13.44 14.76
C TRP A 315 -17.75 -13.93 13.37
N PRO A 316 -19.05 -14.13 13.08
CA PRO A 316 -19.50 -14.36 11.71
C PRO A 316 -19.06 -13.22 10.79
N ASP A 317 -18.84 -13.57 9.52
CA ASP A 317 -18.52 -12.59 8.47
C ASP A 317 -19.53 -11.44 8.45
N ARG A 318 -19.02 -10.24 8.13
CA ARG A 318 -19.82 -9.01 8.06
C ARG A 318 -19.82 -8.46 6.64
N GLN A 319 -20.93 -7.85 6.25
CA GLN A 319 -20.99 -7.09 5.01
C GLN A 319 -20.24 -5.77 5.16
N SER A 320 -19.35 -5.51 4.23
CA SER A 320 -18.57 -4.29 4.05
C SER A 320 -18.56 -3.91 2.56
N ALA A 321 -17.67 -3.03 2.08
CA ALA A 321 -17.64 -2.65 0.68
C ALA A 321 -16.29 -2.09 0.22
N ASN A 322 -15.94 -2.33 -1.05
CA ASN A 322 -14.99 -1.48 -1.78
C ASN A 322 -15.63 -0.11 -2.07
N VAL A 323 -14.82 0.95 -2.13
CA VAL A 323 -15.28 2.27 -2.55
C VAL A 323 -14.66 2.61 -3.90
N VAL A 324 -15.50 3.02 -4.85
CA VAL A 324 -15.09 3.22 -6.25
C VAL A 324 -15.47 4.62 -6.71
N ALA A 325 -14.52 5.32 -7.33
CA ALA A 325 -14.75 6.59 -8.02
C ALA A 325 -14.21 6.53 -9.45
N SER A 326 -14.89 7.12 -10.41
CA SER A 326 -14.44 7.07 -11.82
C SER A 326 -14.61 8.38 -12.55
N THR A 327 -13.69 8.62 -13.48
CA THR A 327 -13.84 9.63 -14.56
C THR A 327 -13.95 8.88 -15.88
N LYS A 328 -15.03 9.13 -16.63
CA LYS A 328 -15.35 8.40 -17.85
C LYS A 328 -14.41 8.77 -18.99
N GLY A 329 -13.95 7.75 -19.71
CA GLY A 329 -13.17 7.89 -20.93
C GLY A 329 -13.96 8.49 -22.08
N THR A 330 -13.27 9.14 -23.00
CA THR A 330 -13.89 9.80 -24.17
C THR A 330 -13.70 9.05 -25.47
N VAL A 331 -12.72 8.15 -25.55
CA VAL A 331 -12.42 7.34 -26.74
C VAL A 331 -12.83 5.89 -26.53
N TYR A 332 -12.44 5.32 -25.40
CA TYR A 332 -12.70 3.93 -25.00
C TYR A 332 -13.37 3.89 -23.61
N PRO A 333 -14.60 4.43 -23.48
CA PRO A 333 -15.26 4.55 -22.17
C PRO A 333 -15.58 3.20 -21.51
N GLU A 334 -15.63 2.11 -22.29
CA GLU A 334 -15.82 0.74 -21.82
C GLU A 334 -14.55 0.08 -21.29
N LYS A 335 -13.36 0.58 -21.68
CA LYS A 335 -12.07 0.09 -21.22
C LYS A 335 -11.62 0.85 -19.98
N ILE A 336 -11.12 0.12 -18.99
CA ILE A 336 -10.86 0.64 -17.65
C ILE A 336 -9.37 0.59 -17.35
N ILE A 337 -8.84 1.69 -16.82
CA ILE A 337 -7.59 1.76 -16.08
C ILE A 337 -7.97 1.88 -14.61
N ALA A 338 -7.83 0.78 -13.85
CA ALA A 338 -8.08 0.74 -12.43
C ALA A 338 -6.80 1.07 -11.65
N PHE A 339 -6.93 1.80 -10.54
CA PHE A 339 -5.80 2.09 -9.66
C PHE A 339 -6.29 2.36 -8.24
N GLY A 340 -5.48 1.98 -7.25
CA GLY A 340 -5.92 2.07 -5.86
C GLY A 340 -4.87 1.64 -4.86
N GLY A 341 -5.36 1.44 -3.65
CA GLY A 341 -4.73 0.81 -2.52
C GLY A 341 -5.80 0.19 -1.64
N HIS A 342 -5.40 -0.55 -0.59
CA HIS A 342 -6.39 -1.11 0.31
C HIS A 342 -6.84 -0.10 1.38
N PHE A 343 -8.11 -0.19 1.73
CA PHE A 343 -8.72 0.79 2.61
C PHE A 343 -8.70 0.38 4.08
N ASP A 344 -8.74 -0.91 4.36
CA ASP A 344 -8.58 -1.40 5.72
C ASP A 344 -7.14 -1.24 6.22
N SER A 345 -6.96 -1.37 7.51
CA SER A 345 -5.66 -1.36 8.18
C SER A 345 -5.70 -2.24 9.41
N TRP A 346 -4.55 -2.60 9.95
CA TRP A 346 -4.50 -3.20 11.28
C TRP A 346 -5.00 -2.25 12.35
N ASP A 347 -5.36 -2.81 13.48
CA ASP A 347 -6.00 -2.13 14.61
C ASP A 347 -5.02 -1.56 15.65
N GLU A 348 -3.72 -1.80 15.49
CA GLU A 348 -2.67 -1.29 16.39
C GLU A 348 -2.34 0.18 16.08
N GLY A 349 -2.21 0.55 14.80
CA GLY A 349 -1.90 1.89 14.31
C GLY A 349 -3.11 2.56 13.65
N GLU A 350 -2.87 3.68 12.98
CA GLU A 350 -3.89 4.41 12.21
C GLU A 350 -3.94 3.95 10.74
N GLY A 351 -3.02 3.06 10.31
CA GLY A 351 -2.88 2.65 8.92
C GLY A 351 -2.59 3.83 8.00
N ALA A 352 -1.60 4.64 8.38
CA ALA A 352 -1.27 5.85 7.64
C ALA A 352 -0.42 5.56 6.41
N HIS A 353 0.60 4.70 6.56
CA HIS A 353 1.40 4.18 5.46
C HIS A 353 0.77 2.93 4.84
N ASP A 354 0.13 2.09 5.65
CA ASP A 354 -0.41 0.78 5.32
C ASP A 354 -1.95 0.74 5.50
N ASP A 355 -2.82 1.06 4.51
CA ASP A 355 -2.46 1.65 3.21
C ASP A 355 -3.29 2.91 2.95
N GLY A 356 -3.46 3.74 4.00
CA GLY A 356 -4.06 5.07 3.83
C GLY A 356 -3.30 5.92 2.78
N ALA A 357 -1.96 5.78 2.73
CA ALA A 357 -1.13 6.50 1.78
C ALA A 357 -1.43 6.10 0.33
N GLY A 358 -1.57 4.81 0.02
CA GLY A 358 -1.89 4.35 -1.33
C GLY A 358 -3.29 4.72 -1.77
N CYS A 359 -4.28 4.63 -0.88
CA CYS A 359 -5.61 5.17 -1.12
C CYS A 359 -5.55 6.65 -1.48
N MET A 360 -4.75 7.45 -0.76
CA MET A 360 -4.63 8.89 -1.03
C MET A 360 -3.80 9.18 -2.28
N HIS A 361 -2.83 8.35 -2.65
CA HIS A 361 -2.14 8.45 -3.93
C HIS A 361 -3.14 8.29 -5.09
N ALA A 362 -3.99 7.27 -5.03
CA ALA A 362 -4.97 6.99 -6.07
C ALA A 362 -6.04 8.09 -6.18
N PHE A 363 -6.63 8.48 -5.06
CA PHE A 363 -7.58 9.60 -5.01
C PHE A 363 -7.00 10.86 -5.63
N GLU A 364 -5.81 11.26 -5.16
CA GLU A 364 -5.17 12.49 -5.59
C GLU A 364 -4.75 12.44 -7.05
N ALA A 365 -4.31 11.28 -7.55
CA ALA A 365 -4.01 11.10 -8.96
C ALA A 365 -5.23 11.37 -9.85
N LEU A 366 -6.42 10.85 -9.47
CA LEU A 366 -7.66 11.12 -10.19
C LEU A 366 -8.02 12.60 -10.14
N ARG A 367 -7.87 13.26 -8.96
CA ARG A 367 -8.11 14.70 -8.80
C ARG A 367 -7.15 15.53 -9.64
N LEU A 368 -5.85 15.26 -9.57
CA LEU A 368 -4.83 16.03 -10.30
C LEU A 368 -5.08 15.99 -11.80
N LEU A 369 -5.38 14.83 -12.37
CA LEU A 369 -5.71 14.71 -13.80
C LEU A 369 -6.94 15.54 -14.17
N LYS A 370 -7.98 15.51 -13.34
CA LYS A 370 -9.18 16.33 -13.54
C LYS A 370 -8.85 17.83 -13.47
N GLU A 371 -8.13 18.29 -12.45
CA GLU A 371 -7.81 19.72 -12.22
C GLU A 371 -6.92 20.32 -13.30
N ILE A 372 -5.99 19.54 -13.85
CA ILE A 372 -5.22 20.01 -15.01
C ILE A 372 -6.03 20.07 -16.30
N GLY A 373 -7.30 19.64 -16.28
CA GLY A 373 -8.19 19.58 -17.43
C GLY A 373 -7.83 18.48 -18.42
N TYR A 374 -7.25 17.38 -17.94
CA TYR A 374 -6.96 16.21 -18.75
C TYR A 374 -8.26 15.50 -19.11
N THR A 375 -8.39 15.12 -20.38
CA THR A 375 -9.52 14.35 -20.89
C THR A 375 -9.04 12.94 -21.21
N PRO A 376 -9.34 11.93 -20.37
CA PRO A 376 -8.84 10.59 -20.55
C PRO A 376 -9.47 9.89 -21.75
N LYS A 377 -8.71 9.01 -22.41
CA LYS A 377 -9.22 8.13 -23.46
C LYS A 377 -10.04 6.98 -22.87
N HIS A 378 -9.49 6.35 -21.83
CA HIS A 378 -10.09 5.25 -21.09
C HIS A 378 -10.79 5.74 -19.82
N THR A 379 -11.70 4.94 -19.29
CA THR A 379 -12.28 5.22 -17.98
C THR A 379 -11.25 5.03 -16.89
N LEU A 380 -10.92 6.11 -16.16
CA LEU A 380 -10.03 6.11 -15.02
C LEU A 380 -10.82 5.75 -13.76
N ARG A 381 -10.45 4.67 -13.08
CA ARG A 381 -11.19 4.15 -11.94
C ARG A 381 -10.29 4.02 -10.70
N CYS A 382 -10.50 4.91 -9.74
CA CYS A 382 -9.90 4.84 -8.41
C CYS A 382 -10.71 3.86 -7.55
N VAL A 383 -10.03 2.91 -6.91
CA VAL A 383 -10.65 1.89 -6.05
C VAL A 383 -9.93 1.86 -4.70
N PHE A 384 -10.70 1.90 -3.62
CA PHE A 384 -10.25 1.60 -2.27
C PHE A 384 -10.77 0.20 -1.94
N TRP A 385 -9.87 -0.79 -2.02
CA TRP A 385 -10.23 -2.18 -1.75
C TRP A 385 -10.34 -2.41 -0.25
N ILE A 386 -11.28 -3.25 0.17
CA ILE A 386 -11.47 -3.63 1.57
C ILE A 386 -10.96 -5.04 1.80
N ASN A 387 -10.43 -5.32 2.99
CA ASN A 387 -10.01 -6.64 3.42
C ASN A 387 -8.77 -7.20 2.71
N GLU A 388 -7.78 -6.37 2.45
CA GLU A 388 -6.45 -6.83 2.05
C GLU A 388 -5.79 -7.57 3.21
N GLU A 389 -5.72 -6.94 4.37
CA GLU A 389 -4.92 -7.30 5.54
C GLU A 389 -5.17 -8.72 6.06
N ASN A 390 -6.41 -9.18 5.98
CA ASN A 390 -6.77 -10.48 6.54
C ASN A 390 -7.67 -11.33 5.64
N GLY A 391 -7.63 -11.13 4.30
CA GLY A 391 -8.45 -11.97 3.45
C GLY A 391 -8.44 -11.76 1.94
N LEU A 392 -8.01 -10.62 1.40
CA LEU A 392 -8.03 -10.28 -0.02
C LEU A 392 -9.42 -10.36 -0.68
N ARG A 393 -10.49 -10.22 0.10
CA ARG A 393 -11.85 -10.42 -0.42
C ARG A 393 -12.31 -9.24 -1.28
N GLY A 394 -11.82 -8.02 -0.99
CA GLY A 394 -12.13 -6.83 -1.76
C GLY A 394 -11.65 -6.93 -3.20
N GLY A 395 -10.37 -7.19 -3.40
CA GLY A 395 -9.79 -7.39 -4.74
C GLY A 395 -10.37 -8.61 -5.46
N THR A 396 -10.62 -9.71 -4.74
CA THR A 396 -11.24 -10.92 -5.28
C THR A 396 -12.66 -10.66 -5.79
N GLU A 397 -13.50 -9.96 -5.00
CA GLU A 397 -14.87 -9.63 -5.38
C GLU A 397 -14.91 -8.61 -6.51
N TYR A 398 -14.00 -7.62 -6.50
CA TYR A 398 -13.84 -6.67 -7.58
C TYR A 398 -13.58 -7.38 -8.91
N ALA A 399 -12.62 -8.31 -8.93
CA ALA A 399 -12.31 -9.10 -10.12
C ALA A 399 -13.48 -10.01 -10.55
N ARG A 400 -14.16 -10.65 -9.58
CA ARG A 400 -15.34 -11.49 -9.87
C ARG A 400 -16.44 -10.70 -10.55
N LEU A 401 -16.74 -9.50 -10.06
CA LEU A 401 -17.76 -8.62 -10.62
C LEU A 401 -17.33 -8.08 -11.98
N ALA A 402 -16.08 -7.70 -12.17
CA ALA A 402 -15.54 -7.30 -13.47
C ALA A 402 -15.76 -8.41 -14.52
N GLY A 403 -15.45 -9.66 -14.18
CA GLY A 403 -15.72 -10.81 -15.07
C GLY A 403 -17.21 -11.04 -15.34
N THR A 404 -18.06 -10.90 -14.31
CA THR A 404 -19.51 -11.08 -14.46
C THR A 404 -20.14 -10.02 -15.35
N LEU A 405 -19.68 -8.77 -15.25
CA LEU A 405 -20.17 -7.63 -16.02
C LEU A 405 -19.52 -7.51 -17.39
N GLY A 406 -18.51 -8.33 -17.68
CA GLY A 406 -17.73 -8.25 -18.92
C GLY A 406 -16.92 -6.97 -19.05
N GLU A 407 -16.48 -6.40 -17.91
CA GLU A 407 -15.64 -5.21 -17.90
C GLU A 407 -14.23 -5.52 -18.41
N GLU A 408 -13.72 -4.69 -19.33
CA GLU A 408 -12.37 -4.81 -19.87
C GLU A 408 -11.41 -3.88 -19.10
N HIS A 409 -10.50 -4.48 -18.32
CA HIS A 409 -9.44 -3.75 -17.63
C HIS A 409 -8.17 -3.81 -18.48
N VAL A 410 -7.78 -2.68 -19.09
CA VAL A 410 -6.57 -2.60 -19.92
C VAL A 410 -5.32 -2.38 -19.07
N ALA A 411 -5.45 -1.75 -17.90
CA ALA A 411 -4.38 -1.65 -16.90
C ALA A 411 -4.93 -1.66 -15.48
N ALA A 412 -4.09 -2.09 -14.55
CA ALA A 412 -4.35 -1.99 -13.11
C ALA A 412 -3.06 -1.57 -12.38
N LEU A 413 -3.15 -0.56 -11.50
CA LEU A 413 -2.03 -0.05 -10.69
C LEU A 413 -2.40 -0.11 -9.21
N GLU A 414 -1.48 -0.63 -8.39
CA GLU A 414 -1.62 -0.65 -6.94
C GLU A 414 -0.49 0.11 -6.26
N SER A 415 -0.85 0.87 -5.24
CA SER A 415 0.06 1.58 -4.36
C SER A 415 -0.16 1.06 -2.95
N ASP A 416 0.72 0.16 -2.50
CA ASP A 416 0.67 -0.50 -1.21
C ASP A 416 2.10 -0.78 -0.71
N ARG A 417 2.87 0.31 -0.53
CA ARG A 417 4.24 0.29 0.02
C ARG A 417 4.57 1.56 0.80
N GLY A 418 3.53 2.24 1.27
CA GLY A 418 3.63 3.46 2.06
C GLY A 418 3.83 4.75 1.28
N GLY A 419 3.71 5.87 1.98
CA GLY A 419 3.80 7.23 1.44
C GLY A 419 5.21 7.82 1.49
N PHE A 420 6.25 7.03 1.18
CA PHE A 420 7.65 7.46 1.16
C PHE A 420 8.06 8.05 -0.18
N VAL A 421 9.31 8.54 -0.27
CA VAL A 421 9.85 9.13 -1.51
C VAL A 421 9.63 8.21 -2.70
N PRO A 422 8.93 8.63 -3.76
CA PRO A 422 8.74 7.81 -4.94
C PRO A 422 10.09 7.50 -5.62
N ARG A 423 10.25 6.26 -6.12
CA ARG A 423 11.42 5.82 -6.87
C ARG A 423 11.06 5.40 -8.29
N GLY A 424 9.93 4.73 -8.47
CA GLY A 424 9.53 4.22 -9.76
C GLY A 424 8.35 3.26 -9.73
N PHE A 425 8.40 2.26 -10.61
CA PHE A 425 7.29 1.32 -10.79
C PHE A 425 7.78 -0.07 -11.17
N GLY A 426 7.15 -1.09 -10.60
CA GLY A 426 7.16 -2.44 -11.15
C GLY A 426 6.14 -2.53 -12.27
N VAL A 427 6.53 -3.00 -13.46
CA VAL A 427 5.67 -2.98 -14.64
C VAL A 427 5.76 -4.28 -15.40
N ASP A 428 4.64 -4.76 -15.95
CA ASP A 428 4.63 -5.91 -16.83
C ASP A 428 5.66 -5.74 -17.97
N SER A 429 6.49 -6.76 -18.17
CA SER A 429 7.64 -6.70 -19.08
C SER A 429 7.28 -6.30 -20.52
N ALA A 430 6.07 -6.66 -20.98
CA ALA A 430 5.59 -6.31 -22.30
C ALA A 430 5.33 -4.81 -22.49
N PHE A 431 5.04 -4.08 -21.40
CA PHE A 431 4.77 -2.65 -21.44
C PHE A 431 6.03 -1.79 -21.28
N ILE A 432 7.11 -2.31 -20.69
CA ILE A 432 8.35 -1.56 -20.43
C ILE A 432 8.89 -0.82 -21.68
N PRO A 433 8.92 -1.41 -22.91
CA PRO A 433 9.39 -0.69 -24.09
C PRO A 433 8.62 0.59 -24.40
N LYS A 434 7.32 0.65 -24.06
CA LYS A 434 6.48 1.84 -24.24
C LYS A 434 6.88 2.99 -23.30
N LEU A 435 7.49 2.68 -22.15
CA LEU A 435 7.97 3.68 -21.18
C LEU A 435 9.23 4.40 -21.65
N ALA A 436 10.01 3.83 -22.56
CA ALA A 436 11.31 4.36 -22.97
C ALA A 436 11.26 5.82 -23.46
N LYS A 437 10.17 6.22 -24.15
CA LYS A 437 10.01 7.60 -24.62
C LYS A 437 9.72 8.60 -23.47
N TYR A 438 9.26 8.11 -22.33
CA TYR A 438 8.97 8.91 -21.13
C TYR A 438 10.12 8.92 -20.13
N GLN A 439 11.16 8.05 -20.30
CA GLN A 439 12.22 7.86 -19.32
C GLN A 439 12.84 9.16 -18.85
N ARG A 440 13.15 10.07 -19.77
CA ARG A 440 13.72 11.39 -19.43
C ARG A 440 12.84 12.23 -18.47
N TRP A 441 11.51 12.05 -18.55
CA TRP A 441 10.57 12.74 -17.68
C TRP A 441 10.48 12.03 -16.33
N LEU A 442 10.44 10.70 -16.34
CA LEU A 442 10.48 9.87 -15.13
C LEU A 442 11.75 10.17 -14.32
N ASP A 443 12.91 10.20 -14.96
CA ASP A 443 14.20 10.54 -14.33
C ASP A 443 14.21 11.96 -13.75
N ALA A 444 13.67 12.92 -14.49
CA ALA A 444 13.63 14.33 -14.05
C ALA A 444 12.85 14.54 -12.74
N TYR A 445 11.90 13.65 -12.43
CA TYR A 445 11.11 13.69 -11.19
C TYR A 445 11.50 12.61 -10.17
N GLY A 446 12.61 11.89 -10.41
CA GLY A 446 13.16 10.89 -9.50
C GLY A 446 12.35 9.60 -9.41
N ILE A 447 11.57 9.29 -10.46
CA ILE A 447 10.69 8.11 -10.56
C ILE A 447 11.06 7.22 -11.75
N GLY A 448 12.33 7.23 -12.12
CA GLY A 448 12.85 6.52 -13.29
C GLY A 448 13.21 5.04 -13.05
N GLU A 449 13.10 4.53 -11.84
CA GLU A 449 13.33 3.11 -11.55
C GLU A 449 12.17 2.28 -12.12
N ILE A 450 12.47 1.46 -13.15
CA ILE A 450 11.48 0.56 -13.75
C ILE A 450 11.93 -0.87 -13.54
N GLU A 451 11.22 -1.57 -12.67
CA GLU A 451 11.43 -2.99 -12.39
C GLU A 451 10.52 -3.87 -13.27
N ARG A 452 11.00 -5.08 -13.56
CA ARG A 452 10.17 -6.10 -14.23
C ARG A 452 9.23 -6.75 -13.24
N GLY A 453 7.96 -6.87 -13.62
CA GLY A 453 6.92 -7.46 -12.82
C GLY A 453 6.07 -6.39 -12.15
N GLY A 454 4.89 -6.13 -12.71
CA GLY A 454 3.85 -5.31 -12.12
C GLY A 454 2.92 -6.17 -11.27
N GLY A 455 2.24 -5.54 -10.32
CA GLY A 455 1.22 -6.22 -9.52
C GLY A 455 1.01 -5.59 -8.17
N GLY A 456 0.13 -6.20 -7.44
CA GLY A 456 -0.27 -5.93 -6.08
C GLY A 456 -1.24 -7.01 -5.63
N ALA A 457 -1.55 -7.05 -4.35
CA ALA A 457 -2.40 -8.08 -3.76
C ALA A 457 -3.86 -7.95 -4.25
N ASP A 458 -4.38 -6.72 -4.27
CA ASP A 458 -5.77 -6.45 -4.63
C ASP A 458 -6.05 -6.48 -6.13
N ILE A 459 -5.10 -6.05 -6.96
CA ILE A 459 -5.24 -6.11 -8.42
C ILE A 459 -4.93 -7.50 -9.01
N GLY A 460 -4.16 -8.31 -8.29
CA GLY A 460 -3.74 -9.64 -8.72
C GLY A 460 -4.88 -10.55 -9.21
N PRO A 461 -6.04 -10.61 -8.54
CA PRO A 461 -7.20 -11.41 -8.97
C PRO A 461 -7.73 -11.06 -10.35
N LEU A 462 -7.58 -9.82 -10.84
CA LEU A 462 -7.97 -9.40 -12.19
C LEU A 462 -7.31 -10.23 -13.29
N LYS A 463 -6.11 -10.76 -13.07
CA LYS A 463 -5.38 -11.58 -14.04
C LYS A 463 -6.16 -12.81 -14.51
N LYS A 464 -7.08 -13.31 -13.68
CA LYS A 464 -7.90 -14.48 -14.01
C LYS A 464 -9.04 -14.15 -14.98
N VAL A 465 -9.55 -12.92 -14.93
CA VAL A 465 -10.71 -12.49 -15.71
C VAL A 465 -10.34 -11.57 -16.87
N ASN A 466 -9.24 -10.84 -16.75
CA ASN A 466 -8.66 -9.94 -17.73
C ASN A 466 -7.16 -10.24 -17.91
N PRO A 467 -6.78 -11.34 -18.60
CA PRO A 467 -5.39 -11.81 -18.66
C PRO A 467 -4.44 -10.87 -19.41
N ASN A 468 -4.97 -9.95 -20.23
CA ASN A 468 -4.21 -8.98 -21.00
C ASN A 468 -4.01 -7.63 -20.27
N THR A 469 -4.52 -7.49 -19.05
CA THR A 469 -4.33 -6.30 -18.22
C THR A 469 -2.84 -6.05 -17.99
N VAL A 470 -2.39 -4.81 -18.20
CA VAL A 470 -1.05 -4.37 -17.81
C VAL A 470 -1.05 -4.09 -16.31
N PHE A 471 -0.27 -4.85 -15.55
CA PHE A 471 -0.14 -4.67 -14.10
C PHE A 471 1.02 -3.75 -13.76
N VAL A 472 0.78 -2.83 -12.83
CA VAL A 472 1.75 -1.86 -12.34
C VAL A 472 1.71 -1.83 -10.81
N GLY A 473 2.88 -1.85 -10.16
CA GLY A 473 3.04 -1.61 -8.73
C GLY A 473 3.84 -0.34 -8.50
N PHE A 474 3.37 0.56 -7.65
CA PHE A 474 4.12 1.75 -7.26
C PHE A 474 5.31 1.36 -6.37
N ILE A 475 6.49 1.94 -6.60
CA ILE A 475 7.72 1.67 -5.84
C ILE A 475 8.20 2.98 -5.20
N PRO A 476 7.96 3.19 -3.89
CA PRO A 476 8.63 4.20 -3.10
C PRO A 476 9.94 3.67 -2.51
N ASP A 477 10.68 4.52 -1.81
CA ASP A 477 11.81 4.13 -0.97
C ASP A 477 11.34 3.15 0.11
N SER A 478 11.92 1.97 0.15
CA SER A 478 11.48 0.87 1.02
C SER A 478 12.15 0.84 2.40
N GLN A 479 13.18 1.68 2.64
CA GLN A 479 14.06 1.51 3.79
C GLN A 479 13.38 1.73 5.14
N ARG A 480 12.29 2.53 5.17
CA ARG A 480 11.56 2.89 6.39
C ARG A 480 10.19 2.21 6.53
N TYR A 481 9.72 1.50 5.50
CA TYR A 481 8.37 0.92 5.51
C TYR A 481 8.19 -0.07 6.67
N PHE A 482 9.14 -0.99 6.81
CA PHE A 482 9.09 -2.01 7.87
C PHE A 482 9.47 -1.50 9.28
N ASP A 483 9.72 -0.20 9.42
CA ASP A 483 9.81 0.44 10.75
C ASP A 483 8.42 0.70 11.35
N VAL A 484 7.39 0.80 10.51
CA VAL A 484 6.01 1.16 10.92
C VAL A 484 4.96 0.15 10.47
N HIS A 485 5.23 -0.63 9.41
CA HIS A 485 4.32 -1.61 8.83
C HIS A 485 3.73 -2.54 9.90
N HIS A 486 2.40 -2.56 10.04
CA HIS A 486 1.65 -3.37 11.00
C HIS A 486 1.93 -3.06 12.49
N ALA A 487 2.45 -1.89 12.82
CA ALA A 487 2.77 -1.48 14.19
C ALA A 487 1.92 -0.29 14.66
N GLU A 488 1.86 -0.08 15.97
CA GLU A 488 1.21 1.09 16.58
C GLU A 488 1.82 2.42 16.12
N THR A 489 3.03 2.36 15.54
CA THR A 489 3.75 3.52 14.99
C THR A 489 3.33 3.89 13.57
N ASP A 490 2.45 3.14 12.93
CA ASP A 490 1.88 3.54 11.63
C ASP A 490 0.76 4.58 11.83
N VAL A 491 1.21 5.80 12.11
CA VAL A 491 0.35 6.96 12.42
C VAL A 491 0.62 8.13 11.48
N PHE A 492 -0.33 9.02 11.36
CA PHE A 492 -0.28 10.20 10.47
C PHE A 492 0.98 11.06 10.69
N GLU A 493 1.44 11.21 11.93
CA GLU A 493 2.63 11.99 12.29
C GLU A 493 3.92 11.47 11.66
N ASN A 494 3.98 10.20 11.29
CA ASN A 494 5.12 9.58 10.63
C ASN A 494 5.11 9.77 9.10
N VAL A 495 4.04 10.34 8.52
CA VAL A 495 3.93 10.61 7.09
C VAL A 495 4.51 11.97 6.72
N ASN A 496 5.48 11.97 5.83
CA ASN A 496 6.00 13.21 5.27
C ASN A 496 5.08 13.76 4.19
N LYS A 497 4.52 14.97 4.42
CA LYS A 497 3.60 15.62 3.48
C LYS A 497 4.17 15.69 2.06
N ARG A 498 5.43 16.07 1.90
CA ARG A 498 6.03 16.25 0.57
C ARG A 498 6.23 14.93 -0.15
N GLU A 499 6.67 13.89 0.57
CA GLU A 499 6.86 12.55 0.01
C GLU A 499 5.52 11.98 -0.49
N LEU A 500 4.46 12.07 0.31
CA LEU A 500 3.11 11.65 -0.06
C LEU A 500 2.59 12.37 -1.31
N GLN A 501 2.76 13.69 -1.38
CA GLN A 501 2.34 14.49 -2.55
C GLN A 501 3.14 14.13 -3.81
N LEU A 502 4.43 13.86 -3.68
CA LEU A 502 5.26 13.39 -4.80
C LEU A 502 4.80 12.00 -5.28
N GLY A 503 4.45 11.09 -4.36
CA GLY A 503 3.88 9.79 -4.68
C GLY A 503 2.58 9.89 -5.48
N ALA A 504 1.67 10.75 -5.05
CA ALA A 504 0.41 11.00 -5.76
C ALA A 504 0.64 11.55 -7.19
N ALA A 505 1.59 12.48 -7.36
CA ALA A 505 1.97 12.99 -8.68
C ALA A 505 2.62 11.92 -9.56
N ALA A 506 3.43 11.04 -8.97
CA ALA A 506 4.05 9.90 -9.67
C ALA A 506 2.99 8.92 -10.19
N VAL A 507 2.02 8.55 -9.35
CA VAL A 507 0.89 7.69 -9.72
C VAL A 507 0.06 8.35 -10.83
N ALA A 508 -0.25 9.66 -10.73
CA ALA A 508 -0.95 10.40 -11.77
C ALA A 508 -0.20 10.39 -13.11
N ALA A 509 1.12 10.56 -13.08
CA ALA A 509 1.97 10.52 -14.27
C ALA A 509 1.97 9.12 -14.93
N MET A 510 2.02 8.04 -14.15
CA MET A 510 1.94 6.69 -14.68
C MET A 510 0.56 6.38 -15.27
N ILE A 511 -0.53 6.81 -14.62
CA ILE A 511 -1.89 6.68 -15.17
C ILE A 511 -2.01 7.43 -16.51
N TYR A 512 -1.46 8.64 -16.59
CA TYR A 512 -1.38 9.39 -17.86
C TYR A 512 -0.66 8.60 -18.94
N ILE A 513 0.50 8.01 -18.64
CA ILE A 513 1.26 7.19 -19.59
C ILE A 513 0.44 5.98 -20.05
N LEU A 514 -0.18 5.25 -19.12
CA LEU A 514 -1.03 4.10 -19.43
C LEU A 514 -2.16 4.49 -20.38
N ASP A 515 -2.84 5.61 -20.09
CA ASP A 515 -3.93 6.11 -20.92
C ASP A 515 -3.49 6.58 -22.32
N GLN A 516 -2.22 7.02 -22.47
CA GLN A 516 -1.68 7.40 -23.79
C GLN A 516 -1.24 6.18 -24.63
N GLU A 517 -0.71 5.13 -24.00
CA GLU A 517 -0.02 4.02 -24.65
C GLU A 517 -0.87 2.77 -24.86
N LEU A 518 -2.01 2.69 -24.19
CA LEU A 518 -2.96 1.58 -24.38
C LEU A 518 -4.03 1.97 -25.41
N ASP A 519 -4.52 0.95 -26.14
CA ASP A 519 -5.57 1.09 -27.17
C ASP A 519 -6.87 0.46 -26.67
#